data_2c8afaf44dcd38fff5e81edbaf49a59a
#
_entry.id   2c8afaf44dcd38fff5e81edbaf49a59a
#
_cell.length_a   1.000
_cell.length_b   1.000
_cell.length_c   1.000
_cell.angle_alpha   90.00
_cell.angle_beta   90.00
_cell.angle_gamma   90.00
#
_symmetry.space_group_name_H-M   'P 1'
#
loop_
_entity.id
_entity.type
_entity.pdbx_description
1 polymer ?
#
loop_
_entity_poly.entity_id
_entity_poly.type
_entity_poly.pdbx_seq_one_letter_code
_entity_poly.pdbx_strand_id
1 'polypeptide(L)'
;MEEQELERQLAIELEKHSESALKAMSDVIASLPEKAIQLNFEIFPAQDGDGFFSIRANLDGPDLYALNKSIDSVADIFNPKYVEGRIEPYIPTVDPFDIDYEANTIVVDCSAKWLANLWSQVNTKNIQIPVFIVGHDDYGTITPVQLK
;
A
#
# COMPACT_ATOMS: atom_id res chain seq x y z
N MET A 1 -17.23 12.99 -8.47
CA MET A 1 -17.37 12.24 -7.19
C MET A 1 -16.88 13.13 -6.07
N GLU A 2 -17.67 13.26 -5.03
CA GLU A 2 -17.31 14.02 -3.84
C GLU A 2 -16.21 13.29 -3.06
N GLU A 3 -15.43 14.04 -2.29
CA GLU A 3 -14.32 13.51 -1.49
C GLU A 3 -14.76 12.37 -0.56
N GLN A 4 -15.84 12.59 0.21
CA GLN A 4 -16.35 11.59 1.14
C GLN A 4 -16.84 10.32 0.43
N GLU A 5 -17.38 10.48 -0.76
CA GLU A 5 -17.84 9.35 -1.56
C GLU A 5 -16.66 8.51 -2.06
N LEU A 6 -15.58 9.16 -2.49
CA LEU A 6 -14.35 8.45 -2.88
C LEU A 6 -13.79 7.67 -1.69
N GLU A 7 -13.69 8.31 -0.52
CA GLU A 7 -13.23 7.63 0.70
C GLU A 7 -14.07 6.41 1.02
N ARG A 8 -15.40 6.55 0.96
CA ARG A 8 -16.33 5.47 1.28
C ARG A 8 -16.20 4.30 0.30
N GLN A 9 -16.21 4.60 -0.99
CA GLN A 9 -16.10 3.55 -2.01
C GLN A 9 -14.76 2.84 -1.95
N LEU A 10 -13.69 3.59 -1.74
CA LEU A 10 -12.35 3.01 -1.64
C LEU A 10 -12.24 2.09 -0.42
N ALA A 11 -12.75 2.51 0.72
CA ALA A 11 -12.74 1.68 1.93
C ALA A 11 -13.48 0.36 1.71
N ILE A 12 -14.64 0.40 1.04
CA ILE A 12 -15.42 -0.80 0.72
C ILE A 12 -14.63 -1.74 -0.19
N GLU A 13 -14.01 -1.19 -1.24
CA GLU A 13 -13.26 -2.02 -2.19
C GLU A 13 -12.01 -2.63 -1.57
N LEU A 14 -11.26 -1.86 -0.77
CA LEU A 14 -10.09 -2.38 -0.07
C LEU A 14 -10.47 -3.52 0.88
N GLU A 15 -11.56 -3.37 1.62
CA GLU A 15 -12.00 -4.39 2.57
C GLU A 15 -12.24 -5.75 1.89
N LYS A 16 -12.71 -5.75 0.66
CA LYS A 16 -12.91 -7.00 -0.11
C LYS A 16 -11.61 -7.77 -0.35
N HIS A 17 -10.47 -7.10 -0.25
CA HIS A 17 -9.15 -7.68 -0.52
C HIS A 17 -8.32 -7.84 0.74
N SER A 18 -8.92 -7.72 1.93
CA SER A 18 -8.21 -7.79 3.20
C SER A 18 -7.52 -9.14 3.41
N GLU A 19 -8.18 -10.24 3.05
CA GLU A 19 -7.61 -11.57 3.23
C GLU A 19 -6.35 -11.78 2.36
N SER A 20 -6.40 -11.38 1.10
CA SER A 20 -5.25 -11.52 0.20
C SER A 20 -4.12 -10.59 0.58
N ALA A 21 -4.43 -9.36 1.03
CA ALA A 21 -3.42 -8.42 1.50
C ALA A 21 -2.75 -8.91 2.79
N LEU A 22 -3.53 -9.46 3.71
CA LEU A 22 -3.00 -10.02 4.95
C LEU A 22 -2.05 -11.17 4.66
N LYS A 23 -2.40 -12.05 3.72
CA LYS A 23 -1.52 -13.13 3.28
C LYS A 23 -0.23 -12.57 2.68
N ALA A 24 -0.33 -11.57 1.81
CA ALA A 24 0.84 -10.95 1.19
C ALA A 24 1.77 -10.33 2.22
N MET A 25 1.22 -9.59 3.19
CA MET A 25 2.01 -9.02 4.29
C MET A 25 2.73 -10.11 5.09
N SER A 26 2.05 -11.20 5.37
CA SER A 26 2.63 -12.35 6.09
C SER A 26 3.74 -13.01 5.29
N ASP A 27 3.56 -13.14 3.97
CA ASP A 27 4.58 -13.73 3.10
C ASP A 27 5.84 -12.85 3.04
N VAL A 28 5.68 -11.52 3.01
CA VAL A 28 6.81 -10.58 3.07
C VAL A 28 7.59 -10.79 4.37
N ILE A 29 6.89 -10.82 5.49
CA ILE A 29 7.51 -11.00 6.81
C ILE A 29 8.27 -12.33 6.89
N ALA A 30 7.69 -13.40 6.35
CA ALA A 30 8.33 -14.71 6.32
C ALA A 30 9.57 -14.75 5.40
N SER A 31 9.68 -13.80 4.49
CA SER A 31 10.77 -13.74 3.50
C SER A 31 11.84 -12.70 3.82
N LEU A 32 11.74 -12.02 4.97
CA LEU A 32 12.68 -10.94 5.32
C LEU A 32 14.12 -11.46 5.38
N PRO A 33 15.05 -10.86 4.60
CA PRO A 33 16.46 -11.22 4.70
C PRO A 33 17.08 -10.65 5.98
N GLU A 34 18.09 -11.35 6.49
CA GLU A 34 18.76 -10.98 7.75
C GLU A 34 19.34 -9.56 7.73
N LYS A 35 19.81 -9.10 6.58
CA LYS A 35 20.46 -7.80 6.45
C LYS A 35 19.50 -6.62 6.32
N ALA A 36 18.20 -6.86 6.19
CA ALA A 36 17.22 -5.77 6.14
C ALA A 36 17.20 -5.02 7.47
N ILE A 37 17.20 -3.69 7.42
CA ILE A 37 17.16 -2.86 8.62
C ILE A 37 15.82 -2.14 8.80
N GLN A 38 14.97 -2.14 7.77
CA GLN A 38 13.64 -1.54 7.83
C GLN A 38 12.76 -2.13 6.75
N LEU A 39 11.50 -2.37 7.08
CA LEU A 39 10.47 -2.80 6.13
C LEU A 39 9.48 -1.65 5.92
N ASN A 40 9.19 -1.34 4.67
CA ASN A 40 8.18 -0.35 4.31
C ASN A 40 7.08 -0.99 3.48
N PHE A 41 5.83 -0.67 3.78
CA PHE A 41 4.71 -0.87 2.88
C PHE A 41 4.44 0.48 2.23
N GLU A 42 4.79 0.61 0.97
CA GLU A 42 4.73 1.88 0.27
C GLU A 42 3.52 1.94 -0.65
N ILE A 43 2.77 3.04 -0.55
CA ILE A 43 1.58 3.28 -1.36
C ILE A 43 1.98 4.21 -2.51
N PHE A 44 1.77 3.76 -3.74
CA PHE A 44 2.18 4.45 -4.96
C PHE A 44 0.95 4.98 -5.70
N PRO A 45 0.50 6.22 -5.41
CA PRO A 45 -0.56 6.81 -6.22
C PRO A 45 -0.03 7.15 -7.62
N ALA A 46 -0.90 7.07 -8.62
CA ALA A 46 -0.55 7.43 -9.98
C ALA A 46 -0.31 8.93 -10.12
N GLN A 47 0.62 9.31 -10.98
CA GLN A 47 0.96 10.71 -11.20
C GLN A 47 -0.21 11.52 -11.78
N ASP A 48 -1.15 10.86 -12.46
CA ASP A 48 -2.29 11.50 -13.10
C ASP A 48 -3.29 12.10 -12.10
N GLY A 49 -3.25 11.68 -10.84
CA GLY A 49 -4.19 12.18 -9.82
C GLY A 49 -5.60 11.67 -9.97
N ASP A 50 -5.78 10.54 -10.64
CA ASP A 50 -7.10 9.96 -10.94
C ASP A 50 -7.59 8.95 -9.88
N GLY A 51 -6.79 8.72 -8.84
CA GLY A 51 -7.11 7.75 -7.78
C GLY A 51 -6.58 6.35 -8.03
N PHE A 52 -5.92 6.08 -9.13
CA PHE A 52 -5.24 4.80 -9.36
C PHE A 52 -4.02 4.69 -8.45
N PHE A 53 -3.76 3.52 -7.91
CA PHE A 53 -2.62 3.29 -7.01
C PHE A 53 -2.27 1.82 -6.90
N SER A 54 -1.09 1.56 -6.32
CA SER A 54 -0.67 0.21 -5.92
C SER A 54 0.03 0.28 -4.57
N ILE A 55 0.19 -0.86 -3.92
CA ILE A 55 0.88 -0.98 -2.64
C ILE A 55 1.91 -2.10 -2.76
N ARG A 56 3.16 -1.76 -2.44
CA ARG A 56 4.27 -2.71 -2.56
C ARG A 56 5.19 -2.60 -1.36
N ALA A 57 5.69 -3.73 -0.88
CA ALA A 57 6.71 -3.77 0.16
C ALA A 57 8.08 -3.47 -0.42
N ASN A 58 8.91 -2.76 0.35
CA ASN A 58 10.33 -2.59 0.05
C ASN A 58 11.14 -2.58 1.34
N LEU A 59 12.44 -2.78 1.20
CA LEU A 59 13.36 -2.91 2.32
C LEU A 59 14.46 -1.84 2.23
N ASP A 60 14.85 -1.34 3.39
CA ASP A 60 16.06 -0.53 3.53
C ASP A 60 17.16 -1.37 4.16
N GLY A 61 18.42 -1.05 3.83
CA GLY A 61 19.57 -1.74 4.34
C GLY A 61 20.74 -1.69 3.35
N PRO A 62 21.83 -2.42 3.64
CA PRO A 62 22.96 -2.48 2.72
C PRO A 62 22.58 -3.24 1.45
N ASP A 63 23.04 -2.74 0.29
CA ASP A 63 22.74 -3.33 -1.02
C ASP A 63 21.24 -3.43 -1.29
N LEU A 64 20.62 -2.26 -1.51
CA LEU A 64 19.15 -2.16 -1.71
C LEU A 64 18.64 -3.06 -2.82
N TYR A 65 19.39 -3.19 -3.91
CA TYR A 65 18.98 -4.03 -5.04
C TYR A 65 18.84 -5.50 -4.62
N ALA A 66 19.86 -6.04 -3.96
CA ALA A 66 19.85 -7.44 -3.54
C ALA A 66 18.77 -7.70 -2.49
N LEU A 67 18.61 -6.78 -1.52
CA LEU A 67 17.56 -6.90 -0.50
C LEU A 67 16.17 -6.95 -1.12
N ASN A 68 15.86 -6.00 -1.99
CA ASN A 68 14.52 -5.92 -2.59
C ASN A 68 14.27 -7.05 -3.58
N LYS A 69 15.30 -7.52 -4.26
CA LYS A 69 15.17 -8.69 -5.12
C LYS A 69 14.79 -9.94 -4.33
N SER A 70 15.25 -10.07 -3.10
CA SER A 70 14.97 -11.24 -2.26
C SER A 70 13.47 -11.37 -1.89
N ILE A 71 12.72 -10.27 -1.90
CA ILE A 71 11.28 -10.28 -1.62
C ILE A 71 10.42 -10.01 -2.86
N ASP A 72 11.04 -9.90 -4.03
CA ASP A 72 10.36 -9.46 -5.26
C ASP A 72 9.11 -10.29 -5.58
N SER A 73 9.17 -11.60 -5.36
CA SER A 73 8.04 -12.50 -5.67
C SER A 73 6.84 -12.36 -4.73
N VAL A 74 7.01 -11.72 -3.56
CA VAL A 74 5.96 -11.58 -2.55
C VAL A 74 5.66 -10.12 -2.20
N ALA A 75 6.34 -9.18 -2.82
CA ALA A 75 6.30 -7.76 -2.41
C ALA A 75 4.99 -7.06 -2.74
N ASP A 76 4.24 -7.50 -3.75
CA ASP A 76 2.99 -6.86 -4.15
C ASP A 76 1.90 -7.16 -3.12
N ILE A 77 1.43 -6.11 -2.42
CA ILE A 77 0.38 -6.22 -1.42
C ILE A 77 -0.99 -6.00 -2.06
N PHE A 78 -1.09 -4.97 -2.90
CA PHE A 78 -2.30 -4.66 -3.64
C PHE A 78 -1.86 -4.03 -4.96
N ASN A 79 -2.15 -4.71 -6.08
CA ASN A 79 -1.58 -4.35 -7.37
C ASN A 79 -2.63 -4.35 -8.48
N PRO A 80 -3.55 -3.37 -8.49
CA PRO A 80 -4.52 -3.24 -9.57
C PRO A 80 -3.84 -3.03 -10.92
N LYS A 81 -4.42 -3.58 -11.97
CA LYS A 81 -3.92 -3.44 -13.34
C LYS A 81 -5.09 -3.23 -14.30
N TYR A 82 -4.80 -2.60 -15.41
CA TYR A 82 -5.76 -2.51 -16.52
C TYR A 82 -5.75 -3.83 -17.28
N VAL A 83 -6.92 -4.49 -17.30
CA VAL A 83 -7.13 -5.75 -18.00
C VAL A 83 -8.31 -5.56 -18.94
N GLU A 84 -8.07 -5.58 -20.25
CA GLU A 84 -9.11 -5.41 -21.27
C GLU A 84 -9.97 -4.15 -21.03
N GLY A 85 -9.31 -3.03 -20.70
CA GLY A 85 -9.99 -1.74 -20.48
C GLY A 85 -10.65 -1.58 -19.10
N ARG A 86 -10.51 -2.57 -18.21
CA ARG A 86 -11.03 -2.50 -16.84
C ARG A 86 -9.91 -2.58 -15.84
N ILE A 87 -10.15 -2.04 -14.64
CA ILE A 87 -9.20 -2.12 -13.53
C ILE A 87 -9.52 -3.37 -12.71
N GLU A 88 -8.52 -4.24 -12.54
CA GLU A 88 -8.66 -5.49 -11.77
C GLU A 88 -7.49 -5.64 -10.80
N PRO A 89 -7.72 -5.77 -9.49
CA PRO A 89 -9.04 -5.65 -8.82
C PRO A 89 -9.59 -4.22 -8.93
N TYR A 90 -10.91 -4.09 -8.94
CA TYR A 90 -11.56 -2.80 -9.12
C TYR A 90 -11.23 -1.83 -7.99
N ILE A 91 -10.93 -0.59 -8.37
CA ILE A 91 -10.86 0.56 -7.46
C ILE A 91 -11.59 1.73 -8.11
N PRO A 92 -12.23 2.60 -7.32
CA PRO A 92 -12.84 3.80 -7.88
C PRO A 92 -11.78 4.76 -8.38
N THR A 93 -12.03 5.40 -9.51
CA THR A 93 -11.19 6.46 -10.05
C THR A 93 -12.03 7.69 -10.34
N VAL A 94 -11.37 8.82 -10.48
CA VAL A 94 -12.00 10.13 -10.70
C VAL A 94 -11.30 10.83 -11.86
N ASP A 95 -12.02 11.76 -12.49
CA ASP A 95 -11.40 12.67 -13.45
C ASP A 95 -10.76 13.81 -12.65
N PRO A 96 -9.41 13.96 -12.67
CA PRO A 96 -8.75 14.99 -11.86
C PRO A 96 -9.15 16.41 -12.26
N PHE A 97 -9.70 16.62 -13.45
CA PHE A 97 -10.18 17.94 -13.88
C PHE A 97 -11.56 18.28 -13.34
N ASP A 98 -12.30 17.29 -12.83
CA ASP A 98 -13.67 17.47 -12.34
C ASP A 98 -13.77 17.50 -10.81
N ILE A 99 -12.65 17.48 -10.10
CA ILE A 99 -12.60 17.47 -8.64
C ILE A 99 -11.83 18.68 -8.12
N ASP A 100 -12.14 19.08 -6.88
CA ASP A 100 -11.49 20.18 -6.19
C ASP A 100 -10.67 19.73 -4.98
N TYR A 101 -10.37 18.42 -4.90
CA TYR A 101 -9.54 17.82 -3.85
C TYR A 101 -8.43 17.00 -4.48
N GLU A 102 -7.44 16.64 -3.67
CA GLU A 102 -6.30 15.84 -4.09
C GLU A 102 -6.60 14.34 -3.90
N ALA A 103 -6.94 13.63 -4.99
CA ALA A 103 -7.29 12.21 -4.93
C ALA A 103 -6.14 11.35 -4.42
N ASN A 104 -4.90 11.72 -4.73
CA ASN A 104 -3.73 10.96 -4.27
C ASN A 104 -3.61 10.95 -2.74
N THR A 105 -3.92 12.07 -2.09
CA THR A 105 -3.94 12.15 -0.62
C THR A 105 -5.01 11.23 -0.03
N ILE A 106 -6.20 11.21 -0.62
CA ILE A 106 -7.30 10.34 -0.17
C ILE A 106 -6.90 8.87 -0.28
N VAL A 107 -6.33 8.51 -1.42
CA VAL A 107 -5.90 7.13 -1.69
C VAL A 107 -4.85 6.66 -0.68
N VAL A 108 -3.85 7.50 -0.42
CA VAL A 108 -2.78 7.15 0.52
C VAL A 108 -3.32 7.02 1.94
N ASP A 109 -4.14 7.97 2.39
CA ASP A 109 -4.70 7.94 3.75
C ASP A 109 -5.63 6.74 3.96
N CYS A 110 -6.51 6.45 3.01
CA CYS A 110 -7.40 5.28 3.08
C CYS A 110 -6.60 3.98 3.11
N SER A 111 -5.61 3.86 2.25
CA SER A 111 -4.76 2.67 2.18
C SER A 111 -3.95 2.48 3.47
N ALA A 112 -3.43 3.57 4.02
CA ALA A 112 -2.64 3.52 5.26
C ALA A 112 -3.50 3.04 6.44
N LYS A 113 -4.73 3.53 6.55
CA LYS A 113 -5.66 3.09 7.60
C LYS A 113 -5.99 1.61 7.46
N TRP A 114 -6.25 1.16 6.24
CA TRP A 114 -6.54 -0.24 5.95
C TRP A 114 -5.36 -1.15 6.32
N LEU A 115 -4.15 -0.81 5.89
CA LEU A 115 -2.95 -1.59 6.20
C LEU A 115 -2.68 -1.62 7.72
N ALA A 116 -2.86 -0.50 8.41
CA ALA A 116 -2.67 -0.44 9.86
C ALA A 116 -3.65 -1.37 10.59
N ASN A 117 -4.90 -1.43 10.13
CA ASN A 117 -5.88 -2.36 10.68
C ASN A 117 -5.49 -3.83 10.43
N LEU A 118 -5.00 -4.14 9.22
CA LEU A 118 -4.56 -5.48 8.89
C LEU A 118 -3.34 -5.91 9.73
N TRP A 119 -2.45 -4.96 10.04
CA TRP A 119 -1.24 -5.25 10.81
C TRP A 119 -1.56 -5.89 12.17
N SER A 120 -2.68 -5.52 12.79
CA SER A 120 -3.07 -6.08 14.08
C SER A 120 -3.31 -7.59 14.02
N GLN A 121 -3.51 -8.16 12.83
CA GLN A 121 -3.77 -9.58 12.61
C GLN A 121 -2.54 -10.34 12.15
N VAL A 122 -1.41 -9.65 11.95
CA VAL A 122 -0.16 -10.27 11.49
C VAL A 122 0.62 -10.78 12.68
N ASN A 123 1.23 -11.97 12.54
CA ASN A 123 2.15 -12.49 13.56
C ASN A 123 3.49 -11.75 13.48
N THR A 124 3.77 -10.91 14.48
CA THR A 124 4.94 -10.04 14.50
C THR A 124 6.02 -10.48 15.47
N LYS A 125 5.91 -11.68 16.05
CA LYS A 125 6.81 -12.15 17.13
C LYS A 125 8.28 -12.19 16.72
N ASN A 126 8.57 -12.49 15.47
CA ASN A 126 9.94 -12.67 14.98
C ASN A 126 10.48 -11.46 14.25
N ILE A 127 9.74 -10.35 14.22
CA ILE A 127 10.19 -9.14 13.52
C ILE A 127 11.06 -8.33 14.47
N GLN A 128 12.30 -8.07 14.06
CA GLN A 128 13.28 -7.33 14.85
C GLN A 128 13.57 -5.93 14.29
N ILE A 129 12.98 -5.56 13.17
CA ILE A 129 13.25 -4.31 12.48
C ILE A 129 12.02 -3.40 12.51
N PRO A 130 12.21 -2.07 12.39
CA PRO A 130 11.08 -1.15 12.27
C PRO A 130 10.28 -1.43 11.01
N VAL A 131 8.96 -1.21 11.09
CA VAL A 131 8.03 -1.38 9.98
C VAL A 131 7.19 -0.12 9.85
N PHE A 132 7.14 0.42 8.63
CA PHE A 132 6.41 1.66 8.33
C PHE A 132 5.44 1.46 7.17
N ILE A 133 4.38 2.27 7.18
CA ILE A 133 3.57 2.53 6.00
C ILE A 133 3.97 3.92 5.51
N VAL A 134 4.33 4.04 4.23
CA VAL A 134 4.78 5.31 3.65
C VAL A 134 3.98 5.64 2.39
N GLY A 135 3.78 6.93 2.15
CA GLY A 135 3.20 7.40 0.89
C GLY A 135 4.33 7.83 -0.04
N HIS A 136 4.34 7.29 -1.26
CA HIS A 136 5.31 7.67 -2.27
C HIS A 136 5.21 9.19 -2.55
N ASP A 137 6.34 9.86 -2.75
CA ASP A 137 6.43 11.31 -2.94
C ASP A 137 5.78 12.12 -1.82
N ASP A 138 5.80 11.58 -0.60
CA ASP A 138 5.25 12.22 0.60
C ASP A 138 3.74 12.50 0.57
N TYR A 139 3.00 11.81 -0.29
CA TYR A 139 1.54 11.90 -0.29
C TYR A 139 0.96 11.36 1.01
N GLY A 140 -0.20 11.91 1.39
CA GLY A 140 -0.93 11.50 2.57
C GLY A 140 -0.76 12.48 3.74
N THR A 141 -1.75 12.51 4.63
CA THR A 141 -1.74 13.37 5.81
C THR A 141 -1.35 12.61 7.07
N ILE A 142 -1.52 11.28 7.08
CA ILE A 142 -1.21 10.45 8.25
C ILE A 142 0.10 9.67 8.09
N THR A 143 0.64 9.57 6.89
CA THR A 143 1.90 8.87 6.62
C THR A 143 3.11 9.75 6.90
N PRO A 144 4.24 9.20 7.33
CA PRO A 144 4.47 7.78 7.58
C PRO A 144 3.78 7.29 8.85
N VAL A 145 3.35 6.03 8.85
CA VAL A 145 2.81 5.38 10.05
C VAL A 145 3.80 4.32 10.51
N GLN A 146 4.26 4.41 11.73
CA GLN A 146 5.15 3.38 12.28
C GLN A 146 4.29 2.27 12.89
N LEU A 147 4.43 1.06 12.34
CA LEU A 147 3.69 -0.12 12.79
C LEU A 147 4.47 -0.88 13.88
N LYS A 148 5.79 -0.80 13.79
CA LYS A 148 6.68 -1.48 14.75
C LYS A 148 8.00 -0.75 14.87
#